data_cb6a13139848917c9e088e2afa349388
#
_entry.id   cb6a13139848917c9e088e2afa349388
#
_cell.length_a   1.000
_cell.length_b   1.000
_cell.length_c   1.000
_cell.angle_alpha   90.00
_cell.angle_beta   90.00
_cell.angle_gamma   90.00
#
_symmetry.space_group_name_H-M   'P 1'
#
loop_
_entity.id
_entity.type
_entity.pdbx_description
1 polymer ?
#
loop_
_entity_poly.entity_id
_entity_poly.type
_entity_poly.pdbx_seq_one_letter_code
_entity_poly.pdbx_strand_id
1 'polypeptide(L)'
;MTLLLGVAGLAIDIGRLYVIRAELQSFTDAAALSAALDLNGTDSGVALARTGAGRLASGTHAMRWDMGTQPITHIATSFSPDNKTWQEQAKPSADCRFVRVVATERAPVIFLRIFQPLSSATIAAASVAAKTEQSVRLVQ
;
A
#
# COMPACT_ATOMS: atom_id res chain seq x y z
N MET A 1 -22.61 -15.54 -30.63
CA MET A 1 -22.78 -14.20 -30.05
C MET A 1 -22.53 -14.18 -28.54
N THR A 2 -23.00 -15.14 -27.77
CA THR A 2 -22.78 -15.27 -26.31
C THR A 2 -21.31 -15.37 -25.89
N LEU A 3 -20.47 -16.07 -26.68
CA LEU A 3 -19.04 -16.22 -26.40
C LEU A 3 -18.29 -14.86 -26.44
N LEU A 4 -18.60 -14.03 -27.43
CA LEU A 4 -17.98 -12.70 -27.59
C LEU A 4 -18.32 -11.77 -26.43
N LEU A 5 -19.58 -11.80 -25.95
CA LEU A 5 -20.01 -11.02 -24.79
C LEU A 5 -19.33 -11.49 -23.50
N GLY A 6 -19.12 -12.80 -23.36
CA GLY A 6 -18.37 -13.35 -22.21
C GLY A 6 -16.92 -12.90 -22.18
N VAL A 7 -16.23 -12.96 -23.33
CA VAL A 7 -14.82 -12.51 -23.44
C VAL A 7 -14.69 -11.00 -23.22
N ALA A 8 -15.60 -10.21 -23.78
CA ALA A 8 -15.60 -8.74 -23.55
C ALA A 8 -15.83 -8.39 -22.08
N GLY A 9 -16.76 -9.08 -21.42
CA GLY A 9 -17.01 -8.87 -19.99
C GLY A 9 -15.80 -9.24 -19.12
N LEU A 10 -15.12 -10.35 -19.42
CA LEU A 10 -13.90 -10.77 -18.75
C LEU A 10 -12.79 -9.71 -18.91
N ALA A 11 -12.63 -9.14 -20.10
CA ALA A 11 -11.64 -8.11 -20.36
C ALA A 11 -11.92 -6.82 -19.52
N ILE A 12 -13.19 -6.48 -19.30
CA ILE A 12 -13.59 -5.34 -18.45
C ILE A 12 -13.20 -5.60 -17.00
N ASP A 13 -13.51 -6.78 -16.44
CA ASP A 13 -13.16 -7.11 -15.07
C ASP A 13 -11.63 -7.08 -14.86
N ILE A 14 -10.87 -7.71 -15.76
CA ILE A 14 -9.40 -7.74 -15.69
C ILE A 14 -8.83 -6.32 -15.78
N GLY A 15 -9.32 -5.51 -16.71
CA GLY A 15 -8.89 -4.12 -16.87
C GLY A 15 -9.12 -3.29 -15.60
N ARG A 16 -10.31 -3.44 -14.99
CA ARG A 16 -10.65 -2.77 -13.73
C ARG A 16 -9.75 -3.23 -12.57
N LEU A 17 -9.54 -4.54 -12.41
CA LEU A 17 -8.65 -5.07 -11.37
C LEU A 17 -7.22 -4.57 -11.53
N TYR A 18 -6.74 -4.39 -12.76
CA TYR A 18 -5.43 -3.81 -13.04
C TYR A 18 -5.34 -2.34 -12.61
N VAL A 19 -6.36 -1.54 -12.90
CA VAL A 19 -6.44 -0.14 -12.45
C VAL A 19 -6.42 -0.06 -10.91
N ILE A 20 -7.25 -0.86 -10.24
CA ILE A 20 -7.31 -0.92 -8.78
C ILE A 20 -5.93 -1.27 -8.19
N ARG A 21 -5.23 -2.23 -8.78
CA ARG A 21 -3.88 -2.59 -8.33
C ARG A 21 -2.90 -1.42 -8.48
N ALA A 22 -2.98 -0.68 -9.59
CA ALA A 22 -2.12 0.50 -9.82
C ALA A 22 -2.41 1.63 -8.82
N GLU A 23 -3.68 1.87 -8.48
CA GLU A 23 -4.09 2.84 -7.46
C GLU A 23 -3.58 2.45 -6.07
N LEU A 24 -3.74 1.18 -5.66
CA LEU A 24 -3.21 0.68 -4.40
C LEU A 24 -1.68 0.73 -4.37
N GLN A 25 -1.00 0.47 -5.48
CA GLN A 25 0.47 0.59 -5.57
C GLN A 25 0.89 2.05 -5.38
N SER A 26 0.25 2.98 -6.06
CA SER A 26 0.51 4.42 -5.92
C SER A 26 0.32 4.89 -4.46
N PHE A 27 -0.73 4.40 -3.81
CA PHE A 27 -0.96 4.68 -2.39
C PHE A 27 0.15 4.11 -1.51
N THR A 28 0.52 2.82 -1.67
CA THR A 28 1.53 2.19 -0.83
C THR A 28 2.91 2.82 -1.02
N ASP A 29 3.25 3.25 -2.25
CA ASP A 29 4.50 3.96 -2.55
C ASP A 29 4.55 5.31 -1.79
N ALA A 30 3.51 6.12 -1.90
CA ALA A 30 3.41 7.40 -1.22
C ALA A 30 3.38 7.24 0.32
N ALA A 31 2.64 6.25 0.82
CA ALA A 31 2.54 5.97 2.24
C ALA A 31 3.86 5.47 2.84
N ALA A 32 4.58 4.60 2.13
CA ALA A 32 5.89 4.11 2.57
C ALA A 32 6.93 5.24 2.61
N LEU A 33 6.96 6.11 1.59
CA LEU A 33 7.83 7.28 1.57
C LEU A 33 7.52 8.25 2.72
N SER A 34 6.23 8.56 2.93
CA SER A 34 5.80 9.42 4.03
C SER A 34 6.21 8.85 5.38
N ALA A 35 5.98 7.55 5.60
CA ALA A 35 6.35 6.87 6.83
C ALA A 35 7.89 6.82 7.04
N ALA A 36 8.67 6.62 5.98
CA ALA A 36 10.13 6.60 6.08
C ALA A 36 10.72 7.94 6.52
N LEU A 37 10.10 9.06 6.14
CA LEU A 37 10.53 10.40 6.58
C LEU A 37 10.36 10.60 8.08
N ASP A 38 9.36 9.98 8.70
CA ASP A 38 9.07 10.08 10.12
C ASP A 38 10.02 9.22 10.99
N LEU A 39 10.76 8.25 10.40
CA LEU A 39 11.72 7.42 11.12
C LEU A 39 12.93 8.26 11.56
N ASN A 40 13.14 8.39 12.87
CA ASN A 40 14.21 9.20 13.48
C ASN A 40 15.05 8.42 14.51
N GLY A 41 14.93 7.10 14.54
CA GLY A 41 15.65 6.25 15.51
C GLY A 41 15.04 6.23 16.91
N THR A 42 13.83 6.75 17.09
CA THR A 42 13.11 6.76 18.38
C THR A 42 11.78 6.01 18.30
N ASP A 43 11.25 5.59 19.45
CA ASP A 43 9.92 4.94 19.53
C ASP A 43 8.81 5.89 19.05
N SER A 44 8.95 7.20 19.31
CA SER A 44 8.01 8.21 18.80
C SER A 44 8.06 8.33 17.28
N GLY A 45 9.24 8.22 16.67
CA GLY A 45 9.40 8.20 15.22
C GLY A 45 8.70 7.00 14.58
N VAL A 46 8.82 5.82 15.16
CA VAL A 46 8.10 4.62 14.69
C VAL A 46 6.58 4.79 14.82
N ALA A 47 6.10 5.38 15.93
CA ALA A 47 4.67 5.66 16.12
C ALA A 47 4.15 6.68 15.09
N LEU A 48 4.92 7.75 14.81
CA LEU A 48 4.60 8.73 13.78
C LEU A 48 4.59 8.11 12.38
N ALA A 49 5.58 7.28 12.05
CA ALA A 49 5.66 6.59 10.78
C ALA A 49 4.45 5.68 10.53
N ARG A 50 3.99 4.97 11.56
CA ARG A 50 2.77 4.14 11.47
C ARG A 50 1.53 5.00 11.23
N THR A 51 1.37 6.09 11.96
CA THR A 51 0.26 7.03 11.77
C THR A 51 0.37 7.71 10.40
N GLY A 52 1.59 8.06 9.98
CA GLY A 52 1.88 8.70 8.70
C GLY A 52 1.44 7.88 7.50
N ALA A 53 1.66 6.56 7.55
CA ALA A 53 1.20 5.65 6.50
C ALA A 53 -0.33 5.71 6.29
N GLY A 54 -1.11 5.86 7.38
CA GLY A 54 -2.58 5.95 7.32
C GLY A 54 -3.12 7.35 6.95
N ARG A 55 -2.33 8.42 7.10
CA ARG A 55 -2.79 9.80 6.83
C ARG A 55 -3.24 10.01 5.39
N LEU A 56 -2.59 9.34 4.42
CA LEU A 56 -2.95 9.44 3.01
C LEU A 56 -4.26 8.73 2.65
N ALA A 57 -4.77 7.87 3.54
CA ALA A 57 -6.08 7.21 3.37
C ALA A 57 -7.21 7.95 4.10
N SER A 58 -6.91 9.08 4.78
CA SER A 58 -7.87 9.81 5.60
C SER A 58 -7.89 11.30 5.27
N GLY A 59 -8.99 11.99 5.66
CA GLY A 59 -9.14 13.43 5.46
C GLY A 59 -9.70 13.83 4.08
N THR A 60 -9.71 15.13 3.83
CA THR A 60 -10.35 15.74 2.64
C THR A 60 -9.67 15.35 1.32
N HIS A 61 -8.35 15.07 1.36
CA HIS A 61 -7.55 14.68 0.20
C HIS A 61 -7.11 13.21 0.29
N ALA A 62 -7.92 12.37 0.93
CA ALA A 62 -7.62 10.95 1.04
C ALA A 62 -7.48 10.29 -0.34
N MET A 63 -6.42 9.50 -0.50
CA MET A 63 -6.27 8.62 -1.66
C MET A 63 -7.33 7.52 -1.61
N ARG A 64 -7.87 7.21 -2.77
CA ARG A 64 -8.95 6.25 -2.92
C ARG A 64 -8.60 5.25 -4.00
N TRP A 65 -9.29 4.12 -4.02
CA TRP A 65 -9.20 3.10 -5.05
C TRP A 65 -10.52 2.96 -5.83
N ASP A 66 -10.55 2.08 -6.82
CA ASP A 66 -11.69 1.86 -7.72
C ASP A 66 -12.11 3.15 -8.43
N MET A 67 -11.16 3.72 -9.21
CA MET A 67 -11.33 4.99 -9.91
C MET A 67 -11.72 6.16 -8.97
N GLY A 68 -11.11 6.16 -7.78
CA GLY A 68 -11.30 7.23 -6.80
C GLY A 68 -12.60 7.15 -5.99
N THR A 69 -13.37 6.07 -6.10
CA THR A 69 -14.68 5.97 -5.44
C THR A 69 -14.63 5.36 -4.06
N GLN A 70 -13.73 4.41 -3.80
CA GLN A 70 -13.70 3.64 -2.57
C GLN A 70 -12.56 4.07 -1.64
N PRO A 71 -12.79 4.13 -0.31
CA PRO A 71 -11.73 4.42 0.66
C PRO A 71 -10.79 3.21 0.81
N ILE A 72 -9.50 3.49 1.07
CA ILE A 72 -8.52 2.47 1.44
C ILE A 72 -8.63 2.22 2.94
N THR A 73 -8.94 1.00 3.34
CA THR A 73 -9.29 0.66 4.73
C THR A 73 -8.35 -0.35 5.37
N HIS A 74 -7.80 -1.27 4.61
CA HIS A 74 -6.95 -2.34 5.11
C HIS A 74 -5.48 -2.02 4.83
N ILE A 75 -4.84 -1.33 5.79
CA ILE A 75 -3.45 -0.88 5.72
C ILE A 75 -2.66 -1.54 6.83
N ALA A 76 -1.59 -2.25 6.48
CA ALA A 76 -0.63 -2.81 7.41
C ALA A 76 0.73 -2.14 7.24
N THR A 77 1.36 -1.77 8.36
CA THR A 77 2.68 -1.14 8.39
C THR A 77 3.62 -2.00 9.21
N SER A 78 4.79 -2.31 8.68
CA SER A 78 5.85 -3.06 9.36
C SER A 78 7.20 -2.40 9.16
N PHE A 79 8.11 -2.63 10.11
CA PHE A 79 9.43 -2.00 10.18
C PHE A 79 10.53 -3.05 10.17
N SER A 80 11.70 -2.69 9.66
CA SER A 80 12.84 -3.59 9.58
C SER A 80 14.17 -2.83 9.72
N PRO A 81 15.18 -3.43 10.36
CA PRO A 81 16.55 -2.91 10.35
C PRO A 81 17.32 -3.32 9.08
N ASP A 82 16.99 -4.46 8.48
CA ASP A 82 17.80 -5.15 7.48
C ASP A 82 17.06 -5.43 6.14
N ASN A 83 15.81 -4.98 6.01
CA ASN A 83 14.90 -5.29 4.89
C ASN A 83 14.59 -6.79 4.73
N LYS A 84 14.83 -7.60 5.76
CA LYS A 84 14.57 -9.04 5.75
C LYS A 84 13.62 -9.44 6.86
N THR A 85 13.91 -8.98 8.09
CA THR A 85 13.11 -9.29 9.27
C THR A 85 12.12 -8.16 9.53
N TRP A 86 10.81 -8.45 9.40
CA TRP A 86 9.75 -7.46 9.51
C TRP A 86 8.97 -7.61 10.81
N GLN A 87 8.75 -6.50 11.51
CA GLN A 87 8.02 -6.42 12.77
C GLN A 87 6.99 -5.30 12.71
N GLU A 88 5.80 -5.56 13.23
CA GLU A 88 4.77 -4.53 13.36
C GLU A 88 5.14 -3.51 14.46
N GLN A 89 5.74 -4.00 15.54
CA GLN A 89 6.29 -3.18 16.61
C GLN A 89 7.81 -3.30 16.60
N ALA A 90 8.45 -2.27 16.06
CA ALA A 90 9.91 -2.24 15.99
C ALA A 90 10.53 -2.02 17.38
N LYS A 91 11.31 -2.96 17.84
CA LYS A 91 12.16 -2.85 19.05
C LYS A 91 13.50 -3.54 18.76
N PRO A 92 14.64 -2.88 18.90
CA PRO A 92 14.81 -1.45 19.19
C PRO A 92 14.48 -0.56 17.97
N SER A 93 13.80 0.55 18.22
CA SER A 93 13.40 1.52 17.17
C SER A 93 14.58 2.23 16.53
N ALA A 94 15.71 2.33 17.26
CA ALA A 94 16.94 2.97 16.79
C ALA A 94 17.54 2.31 15.53
N ASP A 95 17.31 1.01 15.34
CA ASP A 95 17.87 0.25 14.21
C ASP A 95 16.91 0.22 12.99
N CYS A 96 15.68 0.69 13.15
CA CYS A 96 14.70 0.63 12.06
C CYS A 96 14.95 1.69 11.00
N ARG A 97 15.36 1.23 9.82
CA ARG A 97 15.63 2.07 8.64
C ARG A 97 14.64 1.86 7.51
N PHE A 98 13.96 0.72 7.50
CA PHE A 98 13.02 0.34 6.46
C PHE A 98 11.60 0.32 7.02
N VAL A 99 10.67 0.79 6.21
CA VAL A 99 9.24 0.67 6.45
C VAL A 99 8.57 0.03 5.25
N ARG A 100 7.71 -0.94 5.51
CA ARG A 100 6.88 -1.57 4.49
C ARG A 100 5.42 -1.26 4.79
N VAL A 101 4.73 -0.76 3.77
CA VAL A 101 3.28 -0.54 3.81
C VAL A 101 2.61 -1.51 2.84
N VAL A 102 1.58 -2.17 3.31
CA VAL A 102 0.74 -3.08 2.52
C VAL A 102 -0.69 -2.58 2.56
N ALA A 103 -1.32 -2.44 1.41
CA ALA A 103 -2.75 -2.17 1.30
C ALA A 103 -3.43 -3.37 0.65
N THR A 104 -4.55 -3.81 1.22
CA THR A 104 -5.30 -4.98 0.74
C THR A 104 -6.78 -4.64 0.69
N GLU A 105 -7.40 -4.74 -0.49
CA GLU A 105 -8.82 -4.45 -0.66
C GLU A 105 -9.52 -5.56 -1.44
N ARG A 106 -10.85 -5.63 -1.29
CA ARG A 106 -11.70 -6.60 -1.99
C ARG A 106 -12.52 -5.90 -3.05
N ALA A 107 -12.17 -6.14 -4.31
CA ALA A 107 -12.90 -5.60 -5.46
C ALA A 107 -14.02 -6.55 -5.89
N PRO A 108 -15.26 -6.07 -6.05
CA PRO A 108 -16.32 -6.88 -6.62
C PRO A 108 -16.03 -7.17 -8.10
N VAL A 109 -16.27 -8.40 -8.53
CA VAL A 109 -16.20 -8.82 -9.93
C VAL A 109 -17.61 -8.94 -10.50
N ILE A 110 -17.80 -8.51 -11.75
CA ILE A 110 -19.11 -8.43 -12.38
C ILE A 110 -19.31 -9.60 -13.34
N PHE A 111 -18.42 -9.75 -14.31
CA PHE A 111 -18.54 -10.75 -15.37
C PHE A 111 -17.85 -12.07 -15.03
N LEU A 112 -16.78 -12.04 -14.24
CA LEU A 112 -16.04 -13.23 -13.82
C LEU A 112 -16.91 -14.19 -13.01
N ARG A 113 -17.90 -13.67 -12.28
CA ARG A 113 -18.89 -14.45 -11.52
C ARG A 113 -19.78 -15.34 -12.41
N ILE A 114 -19.87 -15.06 -13.70
CA ILE A 114 -20.64 -15.89 -14.66
C ILE A 114 -19.90 -17.22 -14.92
N PHE A 115 -18.57 -17.19 -14.87
CA PHE A 115 -17.72 -18.34 -15.16
C PHE A 115 -17.24 -19.07 -13.88
N GLN A 116 -17.16 -18.36 -12.76
CA GLN A 116 -16.76 -18.92 -11.48
C GLN A 116 -17.63 -18.34 -10.37
N PRO A 117 -17.93 -19.09 -9.29
CA PRO A 117 -18.74 -18.61 -8.16
C PRO A 117 -17.94 -17.64 -7.27
N LEU A 118 -17.23 -16.70 -7.88
CA LEU A 118 -16.46 -15.66 -7.22
C LEU A 118 -17.24 -14.35 -7.26
N SER A 119 -17.54 -13.78 -6.08
CA SER A 119 -18.20 -12.49 -5.96
C SER A 119 -17.22 -11.32 -5.86
N SER A 120 -15.97 -11.57 -5.47
CA SER A 120 -14.94 -10.56 -5.30
C SER A 120 -13.54 -11.14 -5.49
N ALA A 121 -12.60 -10.29 -5.90
CA ALA A 121 -11.17 -10.58 -5.96
C ALA A 121 -10.44 -9.77 -4.89
N THR A 122 -9.52 -10.40 -4.15
CA THR A 122 -8.64 -9.69 -3.21
C THR A 122 -7.43 -9.17 -3.97
N ILE A 123 -7.19 -7.85 -3.85
CA ILE A 123 -6.05 -7.17 -4.48
C ILE A 123 -5.18 -6.62 -3.37
N ALA A 124 -3.89 -6.88 -3.45
CA ALA A 124 -2.89 -6.34 -2.53
C ALA A 124 -1.78 -5.64 -3.29
N ALA A 125 -1.30 -4.55 -2.72
CA ALA A 125 -0.08 -3.86 -3.13
C ALA A 125 0.81 -3.65 -1.91
N ALA A 126 2.12 -3.63 -2.13
CA ALA A 126 3.10 -3.46 -1.06
C ALA A 126 4.28 -2.63 -1.55
N SER A 127 4.76 -1.72 -0.71
CA SER A 127 5.92 -0.89 -1.00
C SER A 127 6.83 -0.80 0.21
N VAL A 128 8.13 -0.69 -0.06
CA VAL A 128 9.17 -0.54 0.96
C VAL A 128 9.91 0.75 0.69
N ALA A 129 10.07 1.57 1.72
CA ALA A 129 10.92 2.75 1.69
C ALA A 129 11.96 2.69 2.81
N ALA A 130 13.10 3.33 2.58
CA ALA A 130 14.18 3.39 3.54
C ALA A 130 14.61 4.84 3.77
N LYS A 131 14.95 5.18 5.01
CA LYS A 131 15.65 6.41 5.34
C LYS A 131 17.16 6.17 5.29
N THR A 132 17.82 6.87 4.37
CA THR A 132 19.29 6.89 4.31
C THR A 132 19.77 8.14 5.01
N GLU A 133 20.64 8.00 6.01
CA GLU A 133 21.33 9.15 6.62
C GLU A 133 22.32 9.71 5.60
N GLN A 134 22.03 10.87 5.07
CA GLN A 134 23.04 11.66 4.36
C GLN A 134 23.96 12.28 5.42
N SER A 135 25.15 11.72 5.60
CA SER A 135 26.19 12.36 6.39
C SER A 135 26.66 13.60 5.65
N VAL A 136 26.26 14.77 6.13
CA VAL A 136 26.86 16.04 5.68
C VAL A 136 28.23 16.13 6.35
N ARG A 137 29.28 15.85 5.61
CA ARG A 137 30.66 16.10 6.05
C ARG A 137 30.96 17.58 5.78
N LEU A 138 31.08 18.38 6.84
CA LEU A 138 31.72 19.68 6.76
C LEU A 138 33.22 19.44 6.49
N VAL A 139 33.68 19.82 5.30
CA VAL A 139 35.12 19.91 4.99
C VAL A 139 35.56 21.28 5.48
N GLN A 140 36.35 21.32 6.56
CA GLN A 140 37.11 22.50 6.98
C GLN A 140 38.38 22.61 6.17
#